data_8b60b12f206f68b404723c220780496a
#
_entry.id   8b60b12f206f68b404723c220780496a
#
_cell.length_a   1.000
_cell.length_b   1.000
_cell.length_c   1.000
_cell.angle_alpha   90.00
_cell.angle_beta   90.00
_cell.angle_gamma   90.00
#
_symmetry.space_group_name_H-M   'P 1'
#
loop_
_entity.id
_entity.type
_entity.pdbx_description
1 polymer ?
#
loop_
_entity_poly.entity_id
_entity_poly.type
_entity_poly.pdbx_seq_one_letter_code
_entity_poly.pdbx_strand_id
1 'polypeptide(L)'
;IRILSRKTKNNPVLIGEPGVGKTAVAEGLALRIAQGRVPAVLRKKEIHLLDLTALVAGTQFRGQFESRIKGLLDEVKAEGNIILFIDEVHNLVGTGDAEGSMNAANILKPALSRGEIQVIGATTFEEYRKYIEKDAALERRFQPVKIAEPSLADTEKILNGIKQYYESFHRVRVPAPIVKKIVTLSERYISDRFLPDKAIDLLDESC
;
A
#
# COMPACT_ATOMS: atom_id res chain seq x y z
N ILE A 1 -5.22 12.18 0.69
CA ILE A 1 -6.54 12.83 0.60
C ILE A 1 -6.57 13.84 -0.55
N ARG A 2 -5.73 14.91 -0.55
CA ARG A 2 -5.75 15.96 -1.60
C ARG A 2 -5.60 15.41 -3.02
N ILE A 3 -4.74 14.44 -3.24
CA ILE A 3 -4.49 13.84 -4.56
C ILE A 3 -5.74 13.13 -5.05
N LEU A 4 -6.35 12.30 -4.22
CA LEU A 4 -7.57 11.54 -4.56
C LEU A 4 -8.77 12.44 -4.92
N SER A 5 -8.75 13.71 -4.50
CA SER A 5 -9.80 14.69 -4.80
C SER A 5 -9.52 15.51 -6.07
N ARG A 6 -8.44 15.25 -6.80
CA ARG A 6 -8.10 15.96 -8.05
C ARG A 6 -8.91 15.43 -9.22
N LYS A 7 -9.08 16.25 -10.24
CA LYS A 7 -9.69 15.85 -11.52
C LYS A 7 -8.73 14.99 -12.36
N THR A 8 -7.44 15.27 -12.30
CA THR A 8 -6.38 14.58 -13.06
C THR A 8 -5.23 14.24 -12.10
N LYS A 9 -4.40 13.25 -12.44
CA LYS A 9 -3.34 12.71 -11.56
C LYS A 9 -3.87 12.42 -10.15
N ASN A 10 -5.04 11.76 -10.10
CA ASN A 10 -5.76 11.50 -8.86
C ASN A 10 -5.43 10.13 -8.24
N ASN A 11 -4.43 9.43 -8.77
CA ASN A 11 -3.94 8.16 -8.24
C ASN A 11 -2.61 8.40 -7.49
N PRO A 12 -2.59 8.41 -6.16
CA PRO A 12 -1.35 8.51 -5.40
C PRO A 12 -0.54 7.21 -5.51
N VAL A 13 0.78 7.32 -5.64
CA VAL A 13 1.71 6.21 -5.42
C VAL A 13 2.54 6.51 -4.17
N LEU A 14 2.39 5.68 -3.16
CA LEU A 14 3.16 5.72 -1.92
C LEU A 14 4.55 5.13 -2.20
N ILE A 15 5.57 5.96 -2.14
CA ILE A 15 6.94 5.56 -2.46
C ILE A 15 7.79 5.62 -1.20
N GLY A 16 8.41 4.52 -0.86
CA GLY A 16 9.28 4.43 0.32
C GLY A 16 9.89 3.05 0.45
N GLU A 17 10.87 2.93 1.32
CA GLU A 17 11.55 1.68 1.60
C GLU A 17 10.59 0.61 2.16
N PRO A 18 10.91 -0.68 2.06
CA PRO A 18 10.14 -1.73 2.73
C PRO A 18 10.02 -1.47 4.22
N GLY A 19 8.87 -1.75 4.83
CA GLY A 19 8.68 -1.62 6.28
C GLY A 19 8.41 -0.20 6.81
N VAL A 20 8.43 0.87 5.97
CA VAL A 20 8.14 2.25 6.44
C VAL A 20 6.66 2.55 6.69
N GLY A 21 5.76 1.60 6.45
CA GLY A 21 4.33 1.73 6.73
C GLY A 21 3.47 2.23 5.57
N LYS A 22 3.83 1.95 4.32
CA LYS A 22 3.03 2.34 3.14
C LYS A 22 1.60 1.81 3.21
N THR A 23 1.43 0.55 3.55
CA THR A 23 0.11 -0.12 3.69
C THR A 23 -0.69 0.50 4.83
N ALA A 24 -0.06 0.78 5.97
CA ALA A 24 -0.70 1.45 7.11
C ALA A 24 -1.25 2.84 6.76
N VAL A 25 -0.64 3.56 5.81
CA VAL A 25 -1.18 4.85 5.31
C VAL A 25 -2.50 4.63 4.57
N ALA A 26 -2.62 3.58 3.76
CA ALA A 26 -3.86 3.25 3.05
C ALA A 26 -4.96 2.80 4.03
N GLU A 27 -4.62 1.95 5.00
CA GLU A 27 -5.53 1.51 6.07
C GLU A 27 -6.01 2.69 6.93
N GLY A 28 -5.09 3.57 7.33
CA GLY A 28 -5.42 4.79 8.06
C GLY A 28 -6.32 5.73 7.26
N LEU A 29 -6.21 5.76 5.94
CA LEU A 29 -7.13 6.50 5.08
C LEU A 29 -8.51 5.84 5.04
N ALA A 30 -8.58 4.52 4.90
CA ALA A 30 -9.84 3.76 4.93
C ALA A 30 -10.59 4.00 6.25
N LEU A 31 -9.88 3.96 7.38
CA LEU A 31 -10.44 4.27 8.69
C LEU A 31 -10.98 5.70 8.76
N ARG A 32 -10.27 6.69 8.21
CA ARG A 32 -10.74 8.08 8.16
C ARG A 32 -11.97 8.26 7.29
N ILE A 33 -12.09 7.51 6.19
CA ILE A 33 -13.29 7.49 5.35
C ILE A 33 -14.46 6.93 6.14
N ALA A 34 -14.30 5.78 6.78
CA ALA A 34 -15.33 5.14 7.59
C ALA A 34 -15.82 6.05 8.75
N GLN A 35 -14.92 6.84 9.34
CA GLN A 35 -15.23 7.82 10.38
C GLN A 35 -15.80 9.15 9.84
N GLY A 36 -15.96 9.30 8.52
CA GLY A 36 -16.41 10.54 7.91
C GLY A 36 -15.42 11.72 7.99
N ARG A 37 -14.19 11.49 8.44
CA ARG A 37 -13.12 12.49 8.62
C ARG A 37 -12.34 12.80 7.34
N VAL A 38 -13.07 12.92 6.23
CA VAL A 38 -12.57 13.20 4.90
C VAL A 38 -13.48 14.19 4.16
N PRO A 39 -13.02 14.88 3.12
CA PRO A 39 -13.84 15.73 2.27
C PRO A 39 -15.04 14.97 1.70
N ALA A 40 -16.12 15.68 1.39
CA ALA A 40 -17.39 15.11 0.95
C ALA A 40 -17.24 14.13 -0.25
N VAL A 41 -16.32 14.43 -1.17
CA VAL A 41 -16.05 13.60 -2.37
C VAL A 41 -15.51 12.20 -2.03
N LEU A 42 -14.94 12.01 -0.84
CA LEU A 42 -14.38 10.74 -0.40
C LEU A 42 -15.24 9.99 0.62
N ARG A 43 -16.29 10.61 1.18
CA ARG A 43 -17.09 10.02 2.27
C ARG A 43 -17.80 8.71 1.93
N LYS A 44 -18.10 8.52 0.64
CA LYS A 44 -18.77 7.30 0.14
C LYS A 44 -17.80 6.35 -0.54
N LYS A 45 -16.50 6.66 -0.53
CA LYS A 45 -15.49 5.80 -1.13
C LYS A 45 -15.12 4.66 -0.20
N GLU A 46 -14.72 3.56 -0.79
CA GLU A 46 -14.20 2.36 -0.13
C GLU A 46 -12.83 2.03 -0.68
N ILE A 47 -11.93 1.57 0.19
CA ILE A 47 -10.59 1.14 -0.24
C ILE A 47 -10.55 -0.39 -0.20
N HIS A 48 -10.31 -1.00 -1.33
CA HIS A 48 -10.20 -2.45 -1.48
C HIS A 48 -8.77 -2.83 -1.85
N LEU A 49 -8.17 -3.77 -1.10
CA LEU A 49 -6.87 -4.35 -1.44
C LEU A 49 -7.03 -5.24 -2.68
N LEU A 50 -6.25 -4.97 -3.71
CA LEU A 50 -6.14 -5.82 -4.88
C LEU A 50 -4.84 -6.62 -4.80
N ASP A 51 -4.97 -7.89 -4.46
CA ASP A 51 -3.87 -8.85 -4.50
C ASP A 51 -3.76 -9.48 -5.90
N LEU A 52 -2.78 -9.02 -6.66
CA LEU A 52 -2.53 -9.52 -8.02
C LEU A 52 -2.06 -10.97 -8.01
N THR A 53 -1.37 -11.41 -6.97
CA THR A 53 -0.89 -12.80 -6.83
C THR A 53 -2.06 -13.76 -6.58
N ALA A 54 -2.99 -13.37 -5.73
CA ALA A 54 -4.21 -14.15 -5.47
C ALA A 54 -5.09 -14.29 -6.72
N LEU A 55 -5.11 -13.28 -7.59
CA LEU A 55 -5.86 -13.36 -8.86
C LEU A 55 -5.29 -14.39 -9.84
N VAL A 56 -3.99 -14.62 -9.83
CA VAL A 56 -3.31 -15.64 -10.65
C VAL A 56 -3.53 -17.04 -10.06
N ALA A 57 -3.61 -17.15 -8.73
CA ALA A 57 -3.76 -18.42 -8.05
C ALA A 57 -5.03 -19.16 -8.51
N GLY A 58 -4.86 -20.45 -8.85
CA GLY A 58 -5.96 -21.32 -9.30
C GLY A 58 -6.44 -21.07 -10.73
N THR A 59 -5.73 -20.28 -11.54
CA THR A 59 -5.99 -20.19 -12.98
C THR A 59 -5.04 -21.11 -13.72
N GLN A 60 -5.57 -22.15 -14.39
CA GLN A 60 -4.78 -23.06 -15.24
C GLN A 60 -4.56 -22.50 -16.65
N PHE A 61 -5.40 -21.56 -17.08
CA PHE A 61 -5.36 -20.99 -18.43
C PHE A 61 -5.36 -19.47 -18.39
N ARG A 62 -4.57 -18.86 -19.25
CA ARG A 62 -4.44 -17.42 -19.43
C ARG A 62 -5.80 -16.70 -19.58
N GLY A 63 -6.72 -17.27 -20.34
CA GLY A 63 -8.05 -16.66 -20.55
C GLY A 63 -8.92 -16.56 -19.31
N GLN A 64 -8.76 -17.47 -18.34
CA GLN A 64 -9.48 -17.41 -17.06
C GLN A 64 -9.02 -16.23 -16.21
N PHE A 65 -7.72 -15.99 -16.14
CA PHE A 65 -7.15 -14.85 -15.44
C PHE A 65 -7.59 -13.51 -16.05
N GLU A 66 -7.51 -13.38 -17.39
CA GLU A 66 -7.97 -12.19 -18.09
C GLU A 66 -9.47 -11.92 -17.85
N SER A 67 -10.29 -12.97 -17.86
CA SER A 67 -11.73 -12.86 -17.58
C SER A 67 -12.01 -12.40 -16.14
N ARG A 68 -11.27 -12.91 -15.16
CA ARG A 68 -11.40 -12.49 -13.74
C ARG A 68 -11.07 -11.02 -13.55
N ILE A 69 -9.94 -10.54 -14.11
CA ILE A 69 -9.57 -9.13 -14.02
C ILE A 69 -10.59 -8.23 -14.72
N LYS A 70 -11.07 -8.61 -15.89
CA LYS A 70 -12.11 -7.85 -16.60
C LYS A 70 -13.39 -7.77 -15.79
N GLY A 71 -13.87 -8.90 -15.23
CA GLY A 71 -15.05 -8.93 -14.37
C GLY A 71 -14.89 -8.01 -13.15
N LEU A 72 -13.73 -8.10 -12.46
CA LEU A 72 -13.43 -7.21 -11.34
C LEU A 72 -13.44 -5.73 -11.74
N LEU A 73 -12.84 -5.38 -12.87
CA LEU A 73 -12.85 -4.00 -13.35
C LEU A 73 -14.26 -3.50 -13.71
N ASP A 74 -15.08 -4.36 -14.28
CA ASP A 74 -16.46 -4.02 -14.61
C ASP A 74 -17.29 -3.78 -13.34
N GLU A 75 -17.11 -4.58 -12.29
CA GLU A 75 -17.70 -4.34 -10.98
C GLU A 75 -17.22 -3.02 -10.35
N VAL A 76 -15.91 -2.78 -10.33
CA VAL A 76 -15.32 -1.54 -9.78
C VAL A 76 -15.86 -0.29 -10.49
N LYS A 77 -16.06 -0.39 -11.83
CA LYS A 77 -16.64 0.70 -12.62
C LYS A 77 -18.11 0.89 -12.33
N ALA A 78 -18.86 -0.18 -12.20
CA ALA A 78 -20.30 -0.15 -11.92
C ALA A 78 -20.60 0.47 -10.55
N GLU A 79 -19.85 0.08 -9.52
CA GLU A 79 -19.96 0.62 -8.17
C GLU A 79 -19.53 2.09 -8.09
N GLY A 80 -18.49 2.48 -8.80
CA GLY A 80 -18.01 3.85 -8.91
C GLY A 80 -17.49 4.49 -7.61
N ASN A 81 -17.61 3.82 -6.46
CA ASN A 81 -17.16 4.26 -5.14
C ASN A 81 -15.86 3.58 -4.69
N ILE A 82 -15.37 2.58 -5.42
CA ILE A 82 -14.21 1.78 -5.05
C ILE A 82 -12.89 2.50 -5.44
N ILE A 83 -11.94 2.49 -4.52
CA ILE A 83 -10.53 2.83 -4.75
C ILE A 83 -9.73 1.57 -4.52
N LEU A 84 -8.99 1.11 -5.53
CA LEU A 84 -8.13 -0.06 -5.39
C LEU A 84 -6.81 0.31 -4.72
N PHE A 85 -6.43 -0.40 -3.68
CA PHE A 85 -5.06 -0.35 -3.15
C PHE A 85 -4.26 -1.50 -3.76
N ILE A 86 -3.16 -1.18 -4.42
CA ILE A 86 -2.27 -2.15 -5.07
C ILE A 86 -0.89 -2.00 -4.45
N ASP A 87 -0.50 -3.00 -3.66
CA ASP A 87 0.88 -3.08 -3.23
C ASP A 87 1.77 -3.57 -4.38
N GLU A 88 3.03 -3.21 -4.35
CA GLU A 88 3.97 -3.49 -5.45
C GLU A 88 3.41 -3.11 -6.83
N VAL A 89 2.83 -1.90 -6.91
CA VAL A 89 2.14 -1.41 -8.13
C VAL A 89 3.02 -1.41 -9.38
N HIS A 90 4.33 -1.50 -9.23
CA HIS A 90 5.28 -1.67 -10.34
C HIS A 90 5.05 -2.97 -11.13
N ASN A 91 4.43 -3.99 -10.53
CA ASN A 91 4.02 -5.21 -11.21
C ASN A 91 3.00 -4.97 -12.32
N LEU A 92 2.30 -3.82 -12.30
CA LEU A 92 1.42 -3.40 -13.41
C LEU A 92 2.18 -3.02 -14.68
N VAL A 93 3.49 -2.82 -14.63
CA VAL A 93 4.29 -2.41 -15.79
C VAL A 93 4.93 -3.60 -16.51
N GLY A 94 4.75 -4.79 -15.96
CA GLY A 94 5.25 -6.03 -16.55
C GLY A 94 6.77 -6.16 -16.37
N THR A 95 7.21 -6.64 -15.25
CA THR A 95 8.55 -7.20 -15.11
C THR A 95 8.53 -8.56 -15.79
N GLY A 96 9.13 -8.63 -16.95
CA GLY A 96 9.10 -9.65 -18.00
C GLY A 96 9.14 -11.15 -17.70
N ASP A 97 9.13 -11.61 -16.47
CA ASP A 97 9.45 -13.00 -16.13
C ASP A 97 8.29 -13.82 -15.52
N ALA A 98 7.16 -13.18 -15.20
CA ALA A 98 5.98 -13.93 -14.75
C ALA A 98 4.82 -13.74 -15.75
N GLU A 99 4.45 -14.80 -16.46
CA GLU A 99 3.36 -14.78 -17.47
C GLU A 99 2.04 -14.16 -16.96
N GLY A 100 1.75 -14.27 -15.66
CA GLY A 100 0.57 -13.69 -15.04
C GLY A 100 0.61 -12.17 -14.86
N SER A 101 1.77 -11.58 -14.49
CA SER A 101 1.89 -10.14 -14.23
C SER A 101 1.78 -9.29 -15.49
N MET A 102 2.33 -9.79 -16.61
CA MET A 102 2.24 -9.12 -17.92
C MET A 102 0.80 -9.00 -18.43
N ASN A 103 -0.05 -9.95 -18.07
CA ASN A 103 -1.47 -9.95 -18.47
C ASN A 103 -2.31 -8.97 -17.63
N ALA A 104 -2.05 -8.85 -16.32
CA ALA A 104 -2.72 -7.88 -15.46
C ALA A 104 -2.43 -6.44 -15.93
N ALA A 105 -1.16 -6.16 -16.24
CA ALA A 105 -0.72 -4.86 -16.75
C ALA A 105 -1.46 -4.44 -18.01
N ASN A 106 -1.62 -5.36 -18.96
CA ASN A 106 -2.29 -5.08 -20.24
C ASN A 106 -3.77 -4.74 -20.09
N ILE A 107 -4.43 -5.16 -19.01
CA ILE A 107 -5.85 -4.90 -18.75
C ILE A 107 -6.04 -3.69 -17.83
N LEU A 108 -5.27 -3.61 -16.74
CA LEU A 108 -5.40 -2.53 -15.74
C LEU A 108 -4.87 -1.19 -16.24
N LYS A 109 -3.75 -1.19 -16.98
CA LYS A 109 -3.11 0.01 -17.49
C LYS A 109 -4.01 0.84 -18.42
N PRO A 110 -4.76 0.27 -19.40
CA PRO A 110 -5.75 1.01 -20.18
C PRO A 110 -6.87 1.61 -19.32
N ALA A 111 -7.41 0.88 -18.36
CA ALA A 111 -8.45 1.36 -17.46
C ALA A 111 -7.97 2.55 -16.59
N LEU A 112 -6.75 2.47 -16.06
CA LEU A 112 -6.07 3.56 -15.38
C LEU A 112 -5.85 4.77 -16.30
N SER A 113 -5.35 4.52 -17.52
CA SER A 113 -5.04 5.59 -18.48
C SER A 113 -6.29 6.34 -18.94
N ARG A 114 -7.45 5.68 -19.02
CA ARG A 114 -8.72 6.31 -19.31
C ARG A 114 -9.38 6.96 -18.09
N GLY A 115 -8.88 6.68 -16.88
CA GLY A 115 -9.46 7.20 -15.64
C GLY A 115 -10.77 6.50 -15.26
N GLU A 116 -10.96 5.26 -15.69
CA GLU A 116 -12.14 4.44 -15.40
C GLU A 116 -12.12 3.88 -13.98
N ILE A 117 -10.92 3.76 -13.40
CA ILE A 117 -10.68 3.29 -12.03
C ILE A 117 -9.77 4.26 -11.28
N GLN A 118 -9.88 4.28 -9.97
CA GLN A 118 -9.02 5.03 -9.07
C GLN A 118 -8.17 4.08 -8.23
N VAL A 119 -6.86 4.37 -8.15
CA VAL A 119 -5.88 3.48 -7.51
C VAL A 119 -5.01 4.25 -6.53
N ILE A 120 -4.69 3.61 -5.43
CA ILE A 120 -3.58 3.95 -4.54
C ILE A 120 -2.52 2.87 -4.76
N GLY A 121 -1.35 3.23 -5.27
CA GLY A 121 -0.23 2.30 -5.42
C GLY A 121 0.75 2.41 -4.26
N ALA A 122 1.47 1.33 -3.98
CA ALA A 122 2.65 1.34 -3.12
C ALA A 122 3.83 0.69 -3.85
N THR A 123 5.04 1.22 -3.67
CA THR A 123 6.26 0.69 -4.28
C THR A 123 7.51 1.26 -3.59
N THR A 124 8.69 0.80 -3.98
CA THR A 124 9.97 1.37 -3.56
C THR A 124 10.43 2.52 -4.47
N PHE A 125 11.46 3.28 -4.05
CA PHE A 125 12.04 4.34 -4.88
C PHE A 125 12.67 3.80 -6.16
N GLU A 126 13.38 2.66 -6.05
CA GLU A 126 14.06 2.04 -7.18
C GLU A 126 13.07 1.56 -8.24
N GLU A 127 12.04 0.84 -7.83
CA GLU A 127 11.01 0.28 -8.70
C GLU A 127 10.15 1.37 -9.36
N TYR A 128 9.82 2.43 -8.59
CA TYR A 128 9.11 3.58 -9.15
C TYR A 128 9.87 4.19 -10.32
N ARG A 129 11.17 4.47 -10.14
CA ARG A 129 12.03 5.05 -11.19
C ARG A 129 12.22 4.10 -12.37
N LYS A 130 12.37 2.82 -12.09
CA LYS A 130 12.65 1.81 -13.11
C LYS A 130 11.45 1.54 -14.00
N TYR A 131 10.25 1.50 -13.43
CA TYR A 131 9.05 1.00 -14.11
C TYR A 131 7.97 2.06 -14.33
N ILE A 132 7.62 2.85 -13.34
CA ILE A 132 6.46 3.75 -13.41
C ILE A 132 6.84 5.09 -14.05
N GLU A 133 7.93 5.69 -13.64
CA GLU A 133 8.38 6.99 -14.13
C GLU A 133 8.71 6.98 -15.63
N LYS A 134 9.17 5.84 -16.15
CA LYS A 134 9.48 5.65 -17.57
C LYS A 134 8.25 5.39 -18.44
N ASP A 135 7.13 5.06 -17.84
CA ASP A 135 5.89 4.79 -18.56
C ASP A 135 5.03 6.05 -18.67
N ALA A 136 5.03 6.68 -19.83
CA ALA A 136 4.33 7.94 -20.07
C ALA A 136 2.80 7.87 -19.80
N ALA A 137 2.17 6.71 -19.91
CA ALA A 137 0.74 6.55 -19.64
C ALA A 137 0.46 6.54 -18.13
N LEU A 138 1.31 5.89 -17.34
CA LEU A 138 1.21 5.83 -15.89
C LEU A 138 1.70 7.13 -15.23
N GLU A 139 2.78 7.71 -15.72
CA GLU A 139 3.35 8.97 -15.19
C GLU A 139 2.33 10.11 -15.23
N ARG A 140 1.48 10.15 -16.27
CA ARG A 140 0.39 11.14 -16.40
C ARG A 140 -0.79 10.90 -15.44
N ARG A 141 -0.90 9.74 -14.85
CA ARG A 141 -2.02 9.33 -13.98
C ARG A 141 -1.65 9.22 -12.53
N PHE A 142 -0.42 8.85 -12.26
CA PHE A 142 0.09 8.71 -10.91
C PHE A 142 0.71 10.01 -10.37
N GLN A 143 0.55 10.22 -9.07
CA GLN A 143 1.20 11.28 -8.32
C GLN A 143 2.03 10.66 -7.21
N PRO A 144 3.38 10.79 -7.24
CA PRO A 144 4.23 10.25 -6.20
C PRO A 144 4.00 10.95 -4.86
N VAL A 145 3.98 10.15 -3.79
CA VAL A 145 3.91 10.57 -2.40
C VAL A 145 5.02 9.85 -1.65
N LYS A 146 6.03 10.61 -1.26
CA LYS A 146 7.15 10.05 -0.50
C LYS A 146 6.72 9.71 0.92
N ILE A 147 6.92 8.45 1.31
CA ILE A 147 6.81 7.97 2.69
C ILE A 147 8.23 7.78 3.21
N ALA A 148 8.64 8.70 4.07
CA ALA A 148 9.95 8.62 4.70
C ALA A 148 9.90 7.67 5.89
N GLU A 149 11.05 7.10 6.23
CA GLU A 149 11.23 6.39 7.49
C GLU A 149 10.88 7.33 8.67
N PRO A 150 10.08 6.88 9.64
CA PRO A 150 9.72 7.72 10.79
C PRO A 150 10.93 7.98 11.68
N SER A 151 10.91 9.12 12.36
CA SER A 151 11.90 9.40 13.41
C SER A 151 11.78 8.42 14.59
N LEU A 152 12.85 8.32 15.41
CA LEU A 152 12.79 7.52 16.64
C LEU A 152 11.62 7.93 17.54
N ALA A 153 11.36 9.24 17.66
CA ALA A 153 10.27 9.78 18.47
C ALA A 153 8.89 9.41 17.89
N ASP A 154 8.75 9.40 16.57
CA ASP A 154 7.49 8.98 15.94
C ASP A 154 7.32 7.48 16.00
N THR A 155 8.39 6.70 15.89
CA THR A 155 8.38 5.25 16.08
C THR A 155 7.97 4.89 17.50
N GLU A 156 8.48 5.61 18.53
CA GLU A 156 8.01 5.42 19.91
C GLU A 156 6.49 5.65 20.06
N LYS A 157 5.94 6.67 19.39
CA LYS A 157 4.49 6.91 19.39
C LYS A 157 3.73 5.79 18.70
N ILE A 158 4.24 5.31 17.55
CA ILE A 158 3.64 4.19 16.82
C ILE A 158 3.61 2.95 17.71
N LEU A 159 4.74 2.54 18.28
CA LEU A 159 4.80 1.38 19.13
C LEU A 159 3.90 1.52 20.38
N ASN A 160 3.85 2.69 21.02
CA ASN A 160 2.94 2.92 22.14
C ASN A 160 1.46 2.83 21.72
N GLY A 161 1.12 3.17 20.49
CA GLY A 161 -0.23 3.03 19.94
C GLY A 161 -0.64 1.58 19.70
N ILE A 162 0.30 0.71 19.31
CA ILE A 162 0.01 -0.68 18.91
C ILE A 162 0.37 -1.72 19.97
N LYS A 163 1.20 -1.40 20.96
CA LYS A 163 1.71 -2.37 21.96
C LYS A 163 0.63 -3.14 22.69
N GLN A 164 -0.55 -2.55 22.90
CA GLN A 164 -1.67 -3.21 23.56
C GLN A 164 -2.12 -4.50 22.86
N TYR A 165 -1.95 -4.59 21.53
CA TYR A 165 -2.26 -5.81 20.77
C TYR A 165 -1.26 -6.92 21.10
N TYR A 166 0.03 -6.59 21.18
CA TYR A 166 1.10 -7.52 21.57
C TYR A 166 1.01 -7.90 23.05
N GLU A 167 0.77 -6.92 23.94
CA GLU A 167 0.53 -7.17 25.36
C GLU A 167 -0.62 -8.16 25.61
N SER A 168 -1.70 -8.02 24.83
CA SER A 168 -2.87 -8.92 24.93
C SER A 168 -2.57 -10.31 24.38
N PHE A 169 -1.87 -10.39 23.25
CA PHE A 169 -1.54 -11.65 22.59
C PHE A 169 -0.55 -12.48 23.43
N HIS A 170 0.54 -11.87 23.87
CA HIS A 170 1.60 -12.52 24.65
C HIS A 170 1.32 -12.57 26.15
N ARG A 171 0.25 -11.89 26.63
CA ARG A 171 -0.13 -11.80 28.06
C ARG A 171 0.95 -11.18 28.94
N VAL A 172 1.65 -10.18 28.41
CA VAL A 172 2.72 -9.43 29.10
C VAL A 172 2.38 -7.95 29.17
N ARG A 173 3.15 -7.19 29.95
CA ARG A 173 3.09 -5.73 29.95
C ARG A 173 4.39 -5.14 29.42
N VAL A 174 4.27 -4.17 28.52
CA VAL A 174 5.40 -3.45 27.93
C VAL A 174 5.38 -1.99 28.42
N PRO A 175 6.14 -1.66 29.49
CA PRO A 175 6.21 -0.29 29.99
C PRO A 175 6.85 0.66 28.97
N ALA A 176 6.48 1.95 29.02
CA ALA A 176 6.99 2.95 28.09
C ALA A 176 8.55 3.04 28.03
N PRO A 177 9.30 2.87 29.13
CA PRO A 177 10.77 2.82 29.05
C PRO A 177 11.30 1.65 28.21
N ILE A 178 10.59 0.51 28.17
CA ILE A 178 10.96 -0.64 27.34
C ILE A 178 10.71 -0.32 25.87
N VAL A 179 9.57 0.29 25.54
CA VAL A 179 9.29 0.74 24.15
C VAL A 179 10.42 1.64 23.63
N LYS A 180 10.87 2.60 24.45
CA LYS A 180 12.00 3.46 24.07
C LYS A 180 13.29 2.68 23.84
N LYS A 181 13.58 1.69 24.67
CA LYS A 181 14.74 0.79 24.49
C LYS A 181 14.62 -0.01 23.20
N ILE A 182 13.46 -0.60 22.92
CA ILE A 182 13.21 -1.36 21.70
C ILE A 182 13.52 -0.50 20.47
N VAL A 183 12.98 0.72 20.39
CA VAL A 183 13.23 1.62 19.27
C VAL A 183 14.71 1.97 19.14
N THR A 184 15.38 2.27 20.26
CA THR A 184 16.81 2.63 20.26
C THR A 184 17.69 1.44 19.85
N LEU A 185 17.38 0.22 20.33
CA LEU A 185 18.15 -0.98 20.02
C LEU A 185 17.91 -1.44 18.57
N SER A 186 16.67 -1.40 18.09
CA SER A 186 16.38 -1.73 16.70
C SER A 186 17.13 -0.81 15.72
N GLU A 187 17.19 0.48 16.01
CA GLU A 187 17.95 1.42 15.18
C GLU A 187 19.45 1.16 15.21
N ARG A 188 19.98 0.82 16.37
CA ARG A 188 21.42 0.63 16.56
C ARG A 188 21.95 -0.68 15.99
N TYR A 189 21.17 -1.75 16.07
CA TYR A 189 21.65 -3.11 15.79
C TYR A 189 21.02 -3.78 14.58
N ILE A 190 19.86 -3.27 14.10
CA ILE A 190 19.19 -3.78 12.88
C ILE A 190 19.38 -2.75 11.77
N SER A 191 20.40 -2.97 10.93
CA SER A 191 20.80 -2.01 9.88
C SER A 191 20.25 -2.33 8.48
N ASP A 192 19.74 -3.53 8.28
CA ASP A 192 19.23 -4.05 7.00
C ASP A 192 17.72 -3.83 6.82
N ARG A 193 17.05 -3.24 7.80
CA ARG A 193 15.61 -2.94 7.80
C ARG A 193 15.34 -1.51 8.24
N PHE A 194 14.10 -1.04 7.99
CA PHE A 194 13.66 0.31 8.28
C PHE A 194 12.65 0.36 9.43
N LEU A 195 12.60 1.52 10.11
CA LEU A 195 11.55 1.83 11.07
C LEU A 195 10.22 2.10 10.33
N PRO A 196 9.07 1.77 10.94
CA PRO A 196 8.91 1.20 12.28
C PRO A 196 9.01 -0.33 12.31
N ASP A 197 9.08 -1.01 11.16
CA ASP A 197 8.96 -2.46 11.02
C ASP A 197 9.98 -3.22 11.90
N LYS A 198 11.28 -2.88 11.81
CA LYS A 198 12.32 -3.49 12.64
C LYS A 198 12.10 -3.33 14.14
N ALA A 199 11.44 -2.25 14.57
CA ALA A 199 11.13 -2.03 15.98
C ALA A 199 9.85 -2.78 16.41
N ILE A 200 8.91 -2.98 15.49
CA ILE A 200 7.71 -3.79 15.72
C ILE A 200 8.10 -5.26 15.86
N ASP A 201 8.95 -5.77 14.97
CA ASP A 201 9.45 -7.15 15.05
C ASP A 201 10.20 -7.38 16.37
N LEU A 202 11.07 -6.44 16.76
CA LEU A 202 11.79 -6.56 18.05
C LEU A 202 10.84 -6.49 19.24
N LEU A 203 9.74 -5.72 19.15
CA LEU A 203 8.69 -5.71 20.18
C LEU A 203 8.01 -7.08 20.29
N ASP A 204 7.62 -7.66 19.18
CA ASP A 204 6.92 -8.96 19.12
C ASP A 204 7.82 -10.09 19.65
N GLU A 205 9.08 -10.16 19.21
CA GLU A 205 10.04 -11.16 19.65
C GLU A 205 10.44 -11.02 21.15
N SER A 206 10.31 -9.81 21.69
CA SER A 206 10.68 -9.53 23.09
C SER A 206 9.56 -9.81 24.09
N CYS A 207 8.34 -10.03 23.61
CA CYS A 207 7.17 -10.34 24.43
C CYS A 207 7.04 -11.84 24.69
#